data_5283a71ffe15506bd93ca7db455f942d
#
_entry.id   5283a71ffe15506bd93ca7db455f942d
#
_cell.length_a   1.000
_cell.length_b   1.000
_cell.length_c   1.000
_cell.angle_alpha   90.00
_cell.angle_beta   90.00
_cell.angle_gamma   90.00
#
_symmetry.space_group_name_H-M   'P 1'
#
loop_
_entity.id
_entity.type
_entity.pdbx_description
1 polymer ?
#
loop_
_entity_poly.entity_id
_entity_poly.type
_entity_poly.pdbx_seq_one_letter_code
_entity_poly.pdbx_strand_id
1 'polypeptide(L)'
;VTKDPQAKRKPENCAFVIFGVTGDLTHRLVMPSLYNLAAEHLLPEKFCVVGVARRGQSDNELRDSLLKGLRQFATRPVDDDIAKKLLECVTFVEADAKDPPSFDRLREHLDSLECAQDTGGNRLFYLATPPAAFAPTARELGRTGMMKENGAWRRLVIEKPFGTDLASARALNGELLKIMDEHQIYRIDHYLGKETVQNILVLRFANGMFEPIWNRNHIDHIQITVEEKLGVGHRGGFYDATGALRDMVPNHLFQLMSLVAMEPPARFDAHSVRSEKAEILTSIQRPSEEEALKSSVRAQYLSGRIGDDEIPDYRKTEDVKPGSTTETYVALKLMIDNWRWAGVPFYLRTGKALGHKRTEVAIKFKQAPLSMFSGTAVDRLSQNFLTIGIAPTETIELQFNAKIPGPSVTIDGVEMKFRYGDYFRADPSTGYETLIYDCMIGDNILFQRADGIEAGWEAVQPFLDAWKNAGSNGIETYQAGSDGPACADELLRRDGRSWRKFS
;
A
#
# COMPACT_ATOMS: atom_id res chain seq x y z
N VAL A 1 -8.18 13.21 -35.52
CA VAL A 1 -9.07 12.35 -34.73
C VAL A 1 -8.64 12.52 -33.29
N THR A 2 -9.31 13.40 -32.55
CA THR A 2 -9.15 13.53 -31.09
C THR A 2 -9.63 12.23 -30.49
N LYS A 3 -8.71 11.40 -29.97
CA LYS A 3 -9.06 10.27 -29.11
C LYS A 3 -9.85 10.84 -27.93
N ASP A 4 -11.02 10.28 -27.66
CA ASP A 4 -11.77 10.58 -26.45
C ASP A 4 -10.85 10.31 -25.24
N PRO A 5 -10.50 11.33 -24.43
CA PRO A 5 -9.58 11.13 -23.31
C PRO A 5 -10.17 10.25 -22.20
N GLN A 6 -11.45 9.93 -22.24
CA GLN A 6 -12.15 9.08 -21.27
C GLN A 6 -12.34 7.63 -21.73
N ALA A 7 -11.96 7.26 -22.96
CA ALA A 7 -12.07 5.88 -23.40
C ALA A 7 -11.05 5.01 -22.63
N LYS A 8 -11.50 4.32 -21.59
CA LYS A 8 -10.71 3.30 -20.89
C LYS A 8 -10.17 2.29 -21.91
N ARG A 9 -8.87 2.00 -21.88
CA ARG A 9 -8.24 1.04 -22.77
C ARG A 9 -8.84 -0.35 -22.52
N LYS A 10 -9.45 -0.98 -23.52
CA LYS A 10 -9.97 -2.33 -23.38
C LYS A 10 -8.80 -3.31 -23.21
N PRO A 11 -8.78 -4.15 -22.17
CA PRO A 11 -7.74 -5.16 -22.02
C PRO A 11 -7.78 -6.19 -23.14
N GLU A 12 -6.62 -6.75 -23.47
CA GLU A 12 -6.51 -7.87 -24.40
C GLU A 12 -7.10 -9.14 -23.79
N ASN A 13 -7.63 -10.03 -24.63
CA ASN A 13 -8.14 -11.34 -24.21
C ASN A 13 -7.07 -12.08 -23.39
N CYS A 14 -7.45 -12.74 -22.30
CA CYS A 14 -6.50 -13.45 -21.45
C CYS A 14 -7.16 -14.51 -20.55
N ALA A 15 -6.33 -15.43 -20.06
CA ALA A 15 -6.63 -16.31 -18.94
C ALA A 15 -6.11 -15.71 -17.64
N PHE A 16 -6.98 -15.60 -16.61
CA PHE A 16 -6.65 -15.13 -15.28
C PHE A 16 -6.55 -16.33 -14.32
N VAL A 17 -5.34 -16.67 -13.90
CA VAL A 17 -5.05 -17.86 -13.08
C VAL A 17 -4.86 -17.45 -11.63
N ILE A 18 -5.69 -17.90 -10.71
CA ILE A 18 -5.65 -17.55 -9.29
C ILE A 18 -5.13 -18.72 -8.47
N PHE A 19 -3.88 -18.65 -8.02
CA PHE A 19 -3.36 -19.57 -7.01
C PHE A 19 -3.88 -19.19 -5.63
N GLY A 20 -4.45 -20.14 -4.90
CA GLY A 20 -5.13 -19.89 -3.62
C GLY A 20 -6.56 -19.41 -3.80
N VAL A 21 -7.26 -19.90 -4.82
CA VAL A 21 -8.63 -19.51 -5.17
C VAL A 21 -9.63 -19.70 -4.05
N THR A 22 -9.39 -20.65 -3.14
CA THR A 22 -10.24 -20.93 -1.96
C THR A 22 -9.90 -20.06 -0.73
N GLY A 23 -8.91 -19.17 -0.87
CA GLY A 23 -8.42 -18.34 0.24
C GLY A 23 -9.29 -17.10 0.50
N ASP A 24 -9.12 -16.52 1.69
CA ASP A 24 -9.83 -15.33 2.16
C ASP A 24 -9.63 -14.13 1.23
N LEU A 25 -8.40 -13.90 0.75
CA LEU A 25 -8.06 -12.81 -0.18
C LEU A 25 -8.86 -12.88 -1.47
N THR A 26 -8.98 -14.09 -2.04
CA THR A 26 -9.74 -14.29 -3.28
C THR A 26 -11.22 -13.96 -3.08
N HIS A 27 -11.82 -14.44 -1.99
CA HIS A 27 -13.25 -14.23 -1.70
C HIS A 27 -13.57 -12.79 -1.35
N ARG A 28 -12.68 -12.10 -0.59
CA ARG A 28 -12.95 -10.76 -0.08
C ARG A 28 -12.53 -9.63 -1.00
N LEU A 29 -11.53 -9.84 -1.84
CA LEU A 29 -10.95 -8.76 -2.65
C LEU A 29 -10.85 -9.10 -4.14
N VAL A 30 -10.20 -10.22 -4.53
CA VAL A 30 -9.91 -10.47 -5.95
C VAL A 30 -11.19 -10.71 -6.75
N MET A 31 -12.07 -11.62 -6.30
CA MET A 31 -13.32 -11.90 -7.02
C MET A 31 -14.33 -10.74 -6.97
N PRO A 32 -14.53 -10.03 -5.85
CA PRO A 32 -15.30 -8.78 -5.84
C PRO A 32 -14.78 -7.73 -6.82
N SER A 33 -13.47 -7.58 -6.93
CA SER A 33 -12.87 -6.63 -7.89
C SER A 33 -13.07 -7.07 -9.35
N LEU A 34 -12.93 -8.36 -9.65
CA LEU A 34 -13.27 -8.88 -10.98
C LEU A 34 -14.76 -8.68 -11.30
N TYR A 35 -15.64 -8.86 -10.31
CA TYR A 35 -17.06 -8.57 -10.47
C TYR A 35 -17.31 -7.07 -10.75
N ASN A 36 -16.68 -6.18 -10.04
CA ASN A 36 -16.79 -4.74 -10.27
C ASN A 36 -16.31 -4.36 -11.68
N LEU A 37 -15.19 -4.93 -12.13
CA LEU A 37 -14.69 -4.74 -13.50
C LEU A 37 -15.64 -5.32 -14.55
N ALA A 38 -16.28 -6.45 -14.29
CA ALA A 38 -17.31 -7.02 -15.16
C ALA A 38 -18.53 -6.10 -15.28
N ALA A 39 -19.01 -5.56 -14.16
CA ALA A 39 -20.14 -4.63 -14.11
C ALA A 39 -19.83 -3.31 -14.85
N GLU A 40 -18.58 -2.88 -14.90
CA GLU A 40 -18.13 -1.70 -15.64
C GLU A 40 -17.72 -2.00 -17.09
N HIS A 41 -17.90 -3.23 -17.58
CA HIS A 41 -17.47 -3.68 -18.92
C HIS A 41 -15.98 -3.48 -19.20
N LEU A 42 -15.13 -3.62 -18.16
CA LEU A 42 -13.68 -3.46 -18.21
C LEU A 42 -12.91 -4.78 -18.29
N LEU A 43 -13.58 -5.92 -18.22
CA LEU A 43 -12.95 -7.20 -18.51
C LEU A 43 -12.75 -7.40 -20.02
N PRO A 44 -11.76 -8.23 -20.42
CA PRO A 44 -11.59 -8.64 -21.82
C PRO A 44 -12.85 -9.26 -22.41
N GLU A 45 -12.98 -9.21 -23.72
CA GLU A 45 -14.13 -9.83 -24.42
C GLU A 45 -14.12 -11.35 -24.27
N LYS A 46 -12.94 -11.93 -24.44
CA LYS A 46 -12.68 -13.35 -24.19
C LYS A 46 -11.80 -13.47 -22.95
N PHE A 47 -12.43 -13.85 -21.87
CA PHE A 47 -11.85 -13.91 -20.54
C PHE A 47 -12.22 -15.21 -19.87
N CYS A 48 -11.24 -15.89 -19.28
CA CYS A 48 -11.46 -17.04 -18.43
C CYS A 48 -10.71 -16.94 -17.11
N VAL A 49 -11.25 -17.54 -16.07
CA VAL A 49 -10.63 -17.62 -14.75
C VAL A 49 -10.33 -19.08 -14.44
N VAL A 50 -9.07 -19.37 -14.09
CA VAL A 50 -8.64 -20.69 -13.66
C VAL A 50 -8.28 -20.62 -12.18
N GLY A 51 -9.13 -21.19 -11.34
CA GLY A 51 -8.87 -21.29 -9.92
C GLY A 51 -7.95 -22.47 -9.61
N VAL A 52 -6.86 -22.20 -8.87
CA VAL A 52 -5.89 -23.23 -8.50
C VAL A 52 -5.83 -23.36 -6.98
N ALA A 53 -5.97 -24.60 -6.47
CA ALA A 53 -5.78 -24.92 -5.05
C ALA A 53 -5.21 -26.34 -4.88
N ARG A 54 -4.71 -26.62 -3.66
CA ARG A 54 -4.05 -27.90 -3.34
C ARG A 54 -5.01 -29.07 -3.06
N ARG A 55 -6.29 -28.80 -2.91
CA ARG A 55 -7.32 -29.83 -2.66
C ARG A 55 -8.32 -29.75 -3.78
N GLY A 56 -8.63 -30.91 -4.37
CA GLY A 56 -9.59 -31.04 -5.44
C GLY A 56 -10.99 -30.63 -5.04
N GLN A 57 -11.69 -30.00 -5.95
CA GLN A 57 -13.12 -29.70 -5.89
C GLN A 57 -13.65 -29.62 -7.33
N SER A 58 -14.96 -29.68 -7.51
CA SER A 58 -15.57 -29.46 -8.81
C SER A 58 -15.68 -27.97 -9.16
N ASP A 59 -15.80 -27.67 -10.45
CA ASP A 59 -16.06 -26.30 -10.93
C ASP A 59 -17.31 -25.70 -10.26
N ASN A 60 -18.35 -26.49 -10.08
CA ASN A 60 -19.61 -26.03 -9.48
C ASN A 60 -19.44 -25.69 -7.99
N GLU A 61 -18.75 -26.51 -7.23
CA GLU A 61 -18.45 -26.21 -5.81
C GLU A 61 -17.63 -24.92 -5.68
N LEU A 62 -16.65 -24.72 -6.57
CA LEU A 62 -15.89 -23.47 -6.59
C LEU A 62 -16.78 -22.27 -6.93
N ARG A 63 -17.57 -22.35 -7.98
CA ARG A 63 -18.50 -21.27 -8.40
C ARG A 63 -19.48 -20.90 -7.30
N ASP A 64 -20.07 -21.90 -6.62
CA ASP A 64 -21.01 -21.66 -5.50
C ASP A 64 -20.31 -20.97 -4.32
N SER A 65 -19.07 -21.36 -4.01
CA SER A 65 -18.27 -20.75 -2.97
C SER A 65 -17.95 -19.29 -3.30
N LEU A 66 -17.52 -19.02 -4.54
CA LEU A 66 -17.22 -17.67 -5.01
C LEU A 66 -18.47 -16.78 -5.05
N LEU A 67 -19.62 -17.31 -5.45
CA LEU A 67 -20.87 -16.57 -5.42
C LEU A 67 -21.26 -16.13 -4.00
N LYS A 68 -21.09 -17.01 -3.01
CA LYS A 68 -21.30 -16.67 -1.60
C LYS A 68 -20.36 -15.53 -1.18
N GLY A 69 -19.08 -15.61 -1.56
CA GLY A 69 -18.10 -14.56 -1.31
C GLY A 69 -18.51 -13.22 -1.97
N LEU A 70 -18.94 -13.23 -3.21
CA LEU A 70 -19.41 -12.03 -3.93
C LEU A 70 -20.60 -11.37 -3.19
N ARG A 71 -21.61 -12.15 -2.81
CA ARG A 71 -22.78 -11.64 -2.06
C ARG A 71 -22.43 -11.04 -0.70
N GLN A 72 -21.35 -11.50 -0.07
CA GLN A 72 -20.93 -11.04 1.24
C GLN A 72 -19.99 -9.83 1.18
N PHE A 73 -19.12 -9.75 0.17
CA PHE A 73 -17.99 -8.81 0.16
C PHE A 73 -17.96 -7.82 -1.02
N ALA A 74 -18.88 -7.94 -1.98
CA ALA A 74 -18.95 -6.96 -3.07
C ALA A 74 -19.21 -5.56 -2.52
N THR A 75 -18.56 -4.55 -3.08
CA THR A 75 -18.69 -3.14 -2.66
C THR A 75 -19.94 -2.47 -3.25
N ARG A 76 -20.62 -3.15 -4.17
CA ARG A 76 -21.88 -2.74 -4.80
C ARG A 76 -22.91 -3.90 -4.76
N PRO A 77 -24.20 -3.63 -4.93
CA PRO A 77 -25.21 -4.68 -5.05
C PRO A 77 -24.84 -5.67 -6.17
N VAL A 78 -24.98 -6.96 -5.89
CA VAL A 78 -24.66 -8.01 -6.85
C VAL A 78 -25.84 -8.21 -7.81
N ASP A 79 -25.59 -7.99 -9.10
CA ASP A 79 -26.47 -8.35 -10.20
C ASP A 79 -26.24 -9.82 -10.55
N ASP A 80 -27.29 -10.64 -10.45
CA ASP A 80 -27.21 -12.08 -10.63
C ASP A 80 -26.81 -12.48 -12.07
N ASP A 81 -27.18 -11.71 -13.10
CA ASP A 81 -26.82 -12.00 -14.49
C ASP A 81 -25.34 -11.74 -14.76
N ILE A 82 -24.80 -10.65 -14.21
CA ILE A 82 -23.36 -10.33 -14.30
C ILE A 82 -22.55 -11.36 -13.52
N ALA A 83 -22.95 -11.66 -12.28
CA ALA A 83 -22.29 -12.66 -11.45
C ALA A 83 -22.29 -14.03 -12.12
N LYS A 84 -23.40 -14.46 -12.68
CA LYS A 84 -23.55 -15.73 -13.41
C LYS A 84 -22.60 -15.80 -14.60
N LYS A 85 -22.59 -14.77 -15.46
CA LYS A 85 -21.69 -14.72 -16.63
C LYS A 85 -20.21 -14.79 -16.21
N LEU A 86 -19.81 -14.06 -15.16
CA LEU A 86 -18.45 -14.12 -14.65
C LEU A 86 -18.10 -15.52 -14.12
N LEU A 87 -19.01 -16.15 -13.36
CA LEU A 87 -18.74 -17.45 -12.76
C LEU A 87 -18.79 -18.59 -13.79
N GLU A 88 -19.55 -18.48 -14.87
CA GLU A 88 -19.53 -19.44 -15.98
C GLU A 88 -18.15 -19.55 -16.64
N CYS A 89 -17.33 -18.46 -16.59
CA CYS A 89 -15.96 -18.45 -17.08
C CYS A 89 -14.94 -19.07 -16.12
N VAL A 90 -15.35 -19.53 -14.91
CA VAL A 90 -14.45 -20.08 -13.89
C VAL A 90 -14.33 -21.58 -14.03
N THR A 91 -13.10 -22.09 -14.06
CA THR A 91 -12.78 -23.51 -13.98
C THR A 91 -11.80 -23.78 -12.83
N PHE A 92 -11.69 -25.02 -12.39
CA PHE A 92 -10.81 -25.43 -11.28
C PHE A 92 -9.72 -26.40 -11.74
N VAL A 93 -8.50 -26.19 -11.23
CA VAL A 93 -7.39 -27.14 -11.41
C VAL A 93 -6.72 -27.37 -10.06
N GLU A 94 -6.56 -28.63 -9.69
CA GLU A 94 -5.76 -29.04 -8.53
C GLU A 94 -4.28 -28.96 -8.86
N ALA A 95 -3.52 -28.09 -8.15
CA ALA A 95 -2.07 -28.06 -8.26
C ALA A 95 -1.40 -27.65 -6.94
N ASP A 96 -0.24 -28.26 -6.68
CA ASP A 96 0.65 -27.95 -5.57
C ASP A 96 2.09 -27.84 -6.09
N ALA A 97 2.82 -26.80 -5.68
CA ALA A 97 4.23 -26.62 -6.03
C ALA A 97 5.15 -27.73 -5.48
N LYS A 98 4.64 -28.58 -4.59
CA LYS A 98 5.30 -29.80 -4.13
C LYS A 98 5.02 -31.03 -5.00
N ASP A 99 4.08 -30.92 -5.96
CA ASP A 99 3.72 -31.95 -6.94
C ASP A 99 3.96 -31.41 -8.37
N PRO A 100 5.20 -31.46 -8.90
CA PRO A 100 5.52 -30.94 -10.23
C PRO A 100 4.60 -31.41 -11.36
N PRO A 101 4.14 -32.70 -11.44
CA PRO A 101 3.19 -33.14 -12.45
C PRO A 101 1.86 -32.38 -12.43
N SER A 102 1.45 -31.82 -11.29
CA SER A 102 0.22 -31.01 -11.23
C SER A 102 0.32 -29.70 -12.04
N PHE A 103 1.51 -29.12 -12.16
CA PHE A 103 1.75 -27.96 -13.02
C PHE A 103 1.80 -28.31 -14.52
N ASP A 104 2.19 -29.53 -14.88
CA ASP A 104 2.07 -30.00 -16.27
C ASP A 104 0.60 -30.14 -16.65
N ARG A 105 -0.26 -30.69 -15.76
CA ARG A 105 -1.72 -30.71 -15.96
C ARG A 105 -2.34 -29.31 -16.04
N LEU A 106 -1.87 -28.36 -15.20
CA LEU A 106 -2.31 -26.95 -15.27
C LEU A 106 -1.97 -26.34 -16.64
N ARG A 107 -0.76 -26.58 -17.15
CA ARG A 107 -0.37 -26.11 -18.48
C ARG A 107 -1.27 -26.67 -19.56
N GLU A 108 -1.50 -28.00 -19.55
CA GLU A 108 -2.38 -28.68 -20.53
C GLU A 108 -3.80 -28.14 -20.49
N HIS A 109 -4.33 -27.87 -19.29
CA HIS A 109 -5.64 -27.25 -19.12
C HIS A 109 -5.69 -25.83 -19.71
N LEU A 110 -4.67 -24.99 -19.45
CA LEU A 110 -4.57 -23.65 -20.00
C LEU A 110 -4.44 -23.65 -21.53
N ASP A 111 -3.65 -24.58 -22.09
CA ASP A 111 -3.49 -24.73 -23.54
C ASP A 111 -4.82 -25.17 -24.20
N SER A 112 -5.58 -26.04 -23.55
CA SER A 112 -6.92 -26.45 -24.00
C SER A 112 -7.93 -25.29 -23.95
N LEU A 113 -7.94 -24.51 -22.87
CA LEU A 113 -8.82 -23.34 -22.73
C LEU A 113 -8.49 -22.28 -23.80
N GLU A 114 -7.23 -22.05 -24.10
CA GLU A 114 -6.82 -21.11 -25.15
C GLU A 114 -7.41 -21.48 -26.49
N CYS A 115 -7.33 -22.77 -26.89
CA CYS A 115 -7.92 -23.26 -28.11
C CYS A 115 -9.46 -23.13 -28.12
N ALA A 116 -10.13 -23.33 -26.97
CA ALA A 116 -11.58 -23.30 -26.88
C ALA A 116 -12.16 -21.90 -26.79
N GLN A 117 -11.48 -20.95 -26.14
CA GLN A 117 -12.01 -19.63 -25.80
C GLN A 117 -11.29 -18.46 -26.50
N ASP A 118 -10.23 -18.73 -27.28
CA ASP A 118 -9.47 -17.74 -28.04
C ASP A 118 -8.96 -16.57 -27.16
N THR A 119 -8.29 -16.94 -26.06
CA THR A 119 -7.73 -15.96 -25.09
C THR A 119 -6.48 -15.26 -25.61
N GLY A 120 -6.07 -15.52 -26.86
CA GLY A 120 -4.87 -14.95 -27.48
C GLY A 120 -3.56 -15.44 -26.86
N GLY A 121 -3.61 -16.50 -26.06
CA GLY A 121 -2.48 -17.04 -25.34
C GLY A 121 -1.99 -16.22 -24.16
N ASN A 122 -2.55 -15.07 -23.88
CA ASN A 122 -2.16 -14.19 -22.79
C ASN A 122 -2.56 -14.77 -21.43
N ARG A 123 -1.65 -14.73 -20.45
CA ARG A 123 -1.88 -15.33 -19.13
C ARG A 123 -1.44 -14.39 -18.01
N LEU A 124 -2.34 -14.15 -17.07
CA LEU A 124 -2.07 -13.44 -15.85
C LEU A 124 -2.14 -14.42 -14.67
N PHE A 125 -1.03 -14.64 -13.99
CA PHE A 125 -0.93 -15.51 -12.82
C PHE A 125 -0.97 -14.67 -11.55
N TYR A 126 -1.95 -14.92 -10.69
CA TYR A 126 -2.16 -14.18 -9.43
C TYR A 126 -1.86 -15.08 -8.24
N LEU A 127 -0.86 -14.73 -7.43
CA LEU A 127 -0.48 -15.48 -6.23
C LEU A 127 -1.24 -14.97 -5.00
N ALA A 128 -2.48 -15.41 -4.81
CA ALA A 128 -3.27 -15.19 -3.59
C ALA A 128 -2.94 -16.24 -2.51
N THR A 129 -1.66 -16.60 -2.39
CA THR A 129 -1.14 -17.65 -1.51
C THR A 129 -0.27 -17.06 -0.40
N PRO A 130 0.03 -17.82 0.68
CA PRO A 130 1.03 -17.40 1.65
C PRO A 130 2.42 -17.17 1.01
N PRO A 131 3.24 -16.23 1.54
CA PRO A 131 4.54 -15.85 0.95
C PRO A 131 5.50 -17.01 0.71
N ALA A 132 5.47 -18.02 1.58
CA ALA A 132 6.29 -19.23 1.44
C ALA A 132 6.02 -20.03 0.14
N ALA A 133 4.88 -19.79 -0.52
CA ALA A 133 4.52 -20.44 -1.78
C ALA A 133 4.97 -19.63 -3.03
N PHE A 134 5.38 -18.37 -2.89
CA PHE A 134 5.69 -17.51 -4.05
C PHE A 134 6.82 -18.08 -4.91
N ALA A 135 8.00 -18.25 -4.34
CA ALA A 135 9.16 -18.77 -5.06
C ALA A 135 8.96 -20.22 -5.57
N PRO A 136 8.39 -21.18 -4.79
CA PRO A 136 8.07 -22.50 -5.30
C PRO A 136 7.11 -22.47 -6.50
N THR A 137 6.02 -21.70 -6.42
CA THR A 137 5.06 -21.57 -7.54
C THR A 137 5.72 -20.96 -8.78
N ALA A 138 6.50 -19.89 -8.60
CA ALA A 138 7.21 -19.26 -9.72
C ALA A 138 8.20 -20.22 -10.40
N ARG A 139 8.91 -21.04 -9.62
CA ARG A 139 9.82 -22.08 -10.17
C ARG A 139 9.08 -23.10 -11.03
N GLU A 140 7.93 -23.56 -10.60
CA GLU A 140 7.11 -24.51 -11.37
C GLU A 140 6.53 -23.86 -12.64
N LEU A 141 6.09 -22.61 -12.56
CA LEU A 141 5.68 -21.83 -13.75
C LEU A 141 6.84 -21.67 -14.75
N GLY A 142 8.07 -21.47 -14.26
CA GLY A 142 9.27 -21.41 -15.06
C GLY A 142 9.64 -22.77 -15.70
N ARG A 143 9.62 -23.85 -14.89
CA ARG A 143 9.91 -25.23 -15.34
C ARG A 143 9.00 -25.66 -16.48
N THR A 144 7.72 -25.39 -16.37
CA THR A 144 6.72 -25.73 -17.37
C THR A 144 6.71 -24.79 -18.59
N GLY A 145 7.51 -23.71 -18.56
CA GLY A 145 7.58 -22.72 -19.64
C GLY A 145 6.37 -21.79 -19.70
N MET A 146 5.47 -21.82 -18.70
CA MET A 146 4.28 -20.98 -18.68
C MET A 146 4.58 -19.48 -18.55
N MET A 147 5.80 -19.08 -18.14
CA MET A 147 6.25 -17.69 -18.10
C MET A 147 6.96 -17.21 -19.37
N LYS A 148 7.15 -18.06 -20.37
CA LYS A 148 7.81 -17.68 -21.63
C LYS A 148 6.86 -16.88 -22.53
N GLU A 149 7.28 -15.69 -22.95
CA GLU A 149 6.55 -14.84 -23.89
C GLU A 149 6.86 -15.22 -25.32
N ASN A 150 6.02 -16.06 -25.92
CA ASN A 150 6.13 -16.51 -27.31
C ASN A 150 5.00 -15.88 -28.15
N GLY A 151 5.06 -14.56 -28.37
CA GLY A 151 4.02 -13.82 -29.11
C GLY A 151 2.78 -13.45 -28.28
N ALA A 152 2.72 -13.88 -27.01
CA ALA A 152 1.67 -13.52 -26.06
C ALA A 152 2.32 -13.15 -24.72
N TRP A 153 1.74 -12.17 -24.02
CA TRP A 153 2.30 -11.71 -22.75
C TRP A 153 2.04 -12.70 -21.60
N ARG A 154 2.96 -12.72 -20.64
CA ARG A 154 2.89 -13.47 -19.40
C ARG A 154 3.16 -12.55 -18.23
N ARG A 155 2.25 -12.49 -17.24
CA ARG A 155 2.36 -11.58 -16.08
C ARG A 155 2.15 -12.34 -14.80
N LEU A 156 2.97 -12.04 -13.80
CA LEU A 156 2.89 -12.62 -12.46
C LEU A 156 2.55 -11.53 -11.45
N VAL A 157 1.44 -11.67 -10.78
CA VAL A 157 1.02 -10.78 -9.70
C VAL A 157 1.36 -11.42 -8.36
N ILE A 158 2.05 -10.67 -7.51
CA ILE A 158 2.50 -11.14 -6.20
C ILE A 158 2.02 -10.16 -5.13
N GLU A 159 1.44 -10.71 -4.07
CA GLU A 159 1.01 -9.98 -2.88
C GLU A 159 2.16 -9.72 -1.89
N LYS A 160 1.98 -8.72 -1.03
CA LYS A 160 2.88 -8.52 0.10
C LYS A 160 2.78 -9.69 1.11
N PRO A 161 3.84 -9.96 1.89
CA PRO A 161 5.11 -9.23 2.01
C PRO A 161 6.17 -9.69 0.98
N PHE A 162 7.04 -8.75 0.59
CA PHE A 162 8.18 -9.03 -0.29
C PHE A 162 9.46 -9.19 0.55
N GLY A 163 9.57 -10.33 1.22
CA GLY A 163 10.57 -10.57 2.24
C GLY A 163 10.17 -10.07 3.63
N THR A 164 11.00 -10.37 4.62
CA THR A 164 10.88 -9.96 6.04
C THR A 164 12.09 -9.15 6.51
N ASP A 165 13.11 -9.06 5.65
CA ASP A 165 14.35 -8.31 5.77
C ASP A 165 15.01 -8.15 4.39
N LEU A 166 16.10 -7.40 4.33
CA LEU A 166 16.82 -7.18 3.08
C LEU A 166 17.31 -8.47 2.41
N ALA A 167 17.81 -9.43 3.19
CA ALA A 167 18.36 -10.66 2.65
C ALA A 167 17.28 -11.51 1.99
N SER A 168 16.14 -11.68 2.64
CA SER A 168 15.00 -12.45 2.11
C SER A 168 14.33 -11.76 0.92
N ALA A 169 14.27 -10.42 0.91
CA ALA A 169 13.76 -9.66 -0.24
C ALA A 169 14.66 -9.84 -1.48
N ARG A 170 15.98 -9.72 -1.32
CA ARG A 170 16.97 -9.99 -2.39
C ARG A 170 16.89 -11.42 -2.88
N ALA A 171 16.75 -12.39 -1.98
CA ALA A 171 16.61 -13.79 -2.34
C ALA A 171 15.36 -14.04 -3.19
N LEU A 172 14.21 -13.51 -2.79
CA LEU A 172 12.96 -13.63 -3.54
C LEU A 172 13.08 -12.96 -4.93
N ASN A 173 13.55 -11.72 -5.00
CA ASN A 173 13.74 -11.02 -6.27
C ASN A 173 14.70 -11.76 -7.18
N GLY A 174 15.84 -12.24 -6.65
CA GLY A 174 16.82 -13.00 -7.42
C GLY A 174 16.28 -14.34 -7.95
N GLU A 175 15.38 -15.01 -7.24
CA GLU A 175 14.71 -16.21 -7.73
C GLU A 175 13.70 -15.89 -8.85
N LEU A 176 12.90 -14.85 -8.69
CA LEU A 176 11.93 -14.45 -9.71
C LEU A 176 12.60 -14.00 -11.00
N LEU A 177 13.66 -13.19 -10.91
CA LEU A 177 14.40 -12.66 -12.06
C LEU A 177 15.21 -13.70 -12.83
N LYS A 178 15.44 -14.91 -12.27
CA LYS A 178 15.97 -16.05 -13.01
C LYS A 178 14.93 -16.73 -13.92
N ILE A 179 13.66 -16.50 -13.65
CA ILE A 179 12.53 -17.18 -14.31
C ILE A 179 11.87 -16.28 -15.35
N MET A 180 11.76 -14.99 -15.05
CA MET A 180 11.04 -14.01 -15.86
C MET A 180 11.65 -12.62 -15.74
N ASP A 181 11.36 -11.76 -16.68
CA ASP A 181 11.82 -10.37 -16.69
C ASP A 181 11.01 -9.48 -15.73
N GLU A 182 11.62 -8.39 -15.24
CA GLU A 182 10.99 -7.46 -14.29
C GLU A 182 9.67 -6.88 -14.82
N HIS A 183 9.51 -6.68 -16.13
CA HIS A 183 8.28 -6.14 -16.71
C HIS A 183 7.09 -7.12 -16.62
N GLN A 184 7.36 -8.40 -16.39
CA GLN A 184 6.34 -9.44 -16.18
C GLN A 184 5.86 -9.52 -14.72
N ILE A 185 6.54 -8.83 -13.76
CA ILE A 185 6.29 -8.96 -12.33
C ILE A 185 5.53 -7.74 -11.81
N TYR A 186 4.35 -7.99 -11.24
CA TYR A 186 3.44 -7.00 -10.67
C TYR A 186 3.35 -7.19 -9.16
N ARG A 187 4.17 -6.45 -8.38
CA ARG A 187 4.18 -6.53 -6.92
C ARG A 187 3.17 -5.54 -6.37
N ILE A 188 2.09 -6.06 -5.79
CA ILE A 188 0.97 -5.25 -5.32
C ILE A 188 1.27 -4.60 -3.97
N ASP A 189 1.02 -3.29 -3.93
CA ASP A 189 0.69 -2.57 -2.71
C ASP A 189 -0.69 -1.92 -2.92
N HIS A 190 -1.70 -2.40 -2.20
CA HIS A 190 -3.08 -1.95 -2.36
C HIS A 190 -3.29 -0.46 -2.05
N TYR A 191 -2.36 0.20 -1.35
CA TYR A 191 -2.40 1.66 -1.15
C TYR A 191 -2.25 2.41 -2.48
N LEU A 192 -1.47 1.90 -3.41
CA LEU A 192 -1.27 2.51 -4.73
C LEU A 192 -2.52 2.44 -5.62
N GLY A 193 -3.42 1.52 -5.34
CA GLY A 193 -4.73 1.44 -6.02
C GLY A 193 -5.76 2.48 -5.56
N LYS A 194 -5.47 3.26 -4.49
CA LYS A 194 -6.40 4.28 -3.98
C LYS A 194 -6.29 5.57 -4.79
N GLU A 195 -7.43 6.14 -5.17
CA GLU A 195 -7.51 7.37 -5.97
C GLU A 195 -6.73 8.54 -5.36
N THR A 196 -6.86 8.77 -4.06
CA THR A 196 -6.14 9.85 -3.36
C THR A 196 -4.64 9.65 -3.32
N VAL A 197 -4.15 8.40 -3.31
CA VAL A 197 -2.72 8.12 -3.39
C VAL A 197 -2.18 8.43 -4.79
N GLN A 198 -2.91 8.03 -5.83
CA GLN A 198 -2.57 8.37 -7.22
C GLN A 198 -2.64 9.88 -7.45
N ASN A 199 -3.62 10.55 -6.82
CA ASN A 199 -3.77 12.00 -6.92
C ASN A 199 -2.59 12.80 -6.34
N ILE A 200 -1.72 12.23 -5.52
CA ILE A 200 -0.49 12.91 -5.06
C ILE A 200 0.33 13.38 -6.25
N LEU A 201 0.48 12.55 -7.29
CA LEU A 201 1.19 12.92 -8.52
C LEU A 201 0.48 14.03 -9.29
N VAL A 202 -0.84 13.95 -9.39
CA VAL A 202 -1.65 14.97 -10.08
C VAL A 202 -1.60 16.29 -9.30
N LEU A 203 -1.77 16.25 -7.97
CA LEU A 203 -1.68 17.43 -7.11
C LEU A 203 -0.35 18.15 -7.29
N ARG A 204 0.75 17.42 -7.29
CA ARG A 204 2.09 17.99 -7.41
C ARG A 204 2.39 18.48 -8.81
N PHE A 205 2.18 17.66 -9.82
CA PHE A 205 2.75 17.88 -11.15
C PHE A 205 1.77 18.49 -12.17
N ALA A 206 0.47 18.45 -11.92
CA ALA A 206 -0.51 19.15 -12.74
C ALA A 206 -0.86 20.57 -12.25
N ASN A 207 -0.38 20.96 -11.04
CA ASN A 207 -0.65 22.27 -10.45
C ASN A 207 0.66 23.03 -10.24
N GLY A 208 1.01 23.93 -11.17
CA GLY A 208 2.28 24.66 -11.18
C GLY A 208 2.54 25.55 -9.94
N MET A 209 1.58 25.73 -9.07
CA MET A 209 1.74 26.49 -7.83
C MET A 209 2.45 25.71 -6.71
N PHE A 210 2.40 24.36 -6.72
CA PHE A 210 2.96 23.55 -5.64
C PHE A 210 4.43 23.21 -5.86
N GLU A 211 4.84 22.79 -7.04
CA GLU A 211 6.19 22.29 -7.29
C GLU A 211 7.31 23.29 -6.92
N PRO A 212 7.20 24.61 -7.20
CA PRO A 212 8.22 25.59 -6.81
C PRO A 212 8.48 25.67 -5.30
N ILE A 213 7.46 25.38 -4.48
CA ILE A 213 7.55 25.42 -3.01
C ILE A 213 7.72 24.02 -2.38
N TRP A 214 7.79 22.96 -3.21
CA TRP A 214 7.86 21.56 -2.76
C TRP A 214 9.30 21.10 -2.53
N ASN A 215 10.01 21.81 -1.63
CA ASN A 215 11.41 21.57 -1.34
C ASN A 215 11.84 22.12 0.02
N ARG A 216 13.07 21.84 0.40
CA ARG A 216 13.72 22.23 1.68
C ARG A 216 13.71 23.74 1.95
N ASN A 217 13.53 24.59 0.97
CA ASN A 217 13.50 26.06 1.18
C ASN A 217 12.18 26.50 1.81
N HIS A 218 11.10 25.78 1.54
CA HIS A 218 9.74 26.15 1.97
C HIS A 218 9.12 25.16 2.96
N ILE A 219 9.48 23.87 2.93
CA ILE A 219 8.94 22.83 3.80
C ILE A 219 9.79 22.70 5.05
N ASP A 220 9.12 22.70 6.22
CA ASP A 220 9.74 22.48 7.52
C ASP A 220 9.90 21.00 7.81
N HIS A 221 8.84 20.21 7.64
CA HIS A 221 8.86 18.76 7.78
C HIS A 221 7.61 18.11 7.14
N ILE A 222 7.66 16.80 7.00
CA ILE A 222 6.55 15.99 6.50
C ILE A 222 6.19 14.95 7.56
N GLN A 223 4.88 14.72 7.76
CA GLN A 223 4.36 13.67 8.63
C GLN A 223 3.52 12.70 7.80
N ILE A 224 3.77 11.40 7.95
CA ILE A 224 2.97 10.33 7.34
C ILE A 224 2.41 9.47 8.46
N THR A 225 1.10 9.44 8.59
CA THR A 225 0.40 8.74 9.66
C THR A 225 -0.50 7.66 9.08
N VAL A 226 -0.35 6.43 9.57
CA VAL A 226 -1.26 5.31 9.28
C VAL A 226 -1.68 4.66 10.58
N GLU A 227 -2.88 4.91 11.02
CA GLU A 227 -3.44 4.44 12.29
C GLU A 227 -4.58 3.46 12.06
N GLU A 228 -4.56 2.35 12.79
CA GLU A 228 -5.57 1.31 12.73
C GLU A 228 -6.26 1.13 14.09
N LYS A 229 -7.60 1.14 14.10
CA LYS A 229 -8.39 0.82 15.30
C LYS A 229 -8.30 -0.66 15.69
N LEU A 230 -8.16 -1.52 14.70
CA LEU A 230 -8.14 -2.96 14.92
C LEU A 230 -6.87 -3.37 15.67
N GLY A 231 -7.03 -4.20 16.69
CA GLY A 231 -5.95 -4.97 17.29
C GLY A 231 -5.49 -6.09 16.35
N VAL A 232 -4.58 -6.93 16.81
CA VAL A 232 -4.04 -8.05 16.01
C VAL A 232 -5.08 -9.17 15.83
N GLY A 233 -6.00 -9.37 16.80
CA GLY A 233 -7.07 -10.36 16.74
C GLY A 233 -6.54 -11.77 16.53
N HIS A 234 -7.24 -12.58 15.74
CA HIS A 234 -6.88 -13.98 15.43
C HIS A 234 -5.63 -14.16 14.56
N ARG A 235 -4.92 -13.08 14.22
CA ARG A 235 -3.68 -13.13 13.42
C ARG A 235 -2.41 -13.00 14.28
N GLY A 236 -2.50 -13.31 15.58
CA GLY A 236 -1.43 -13.17 16.54
C GLY A 236 -0.10 -13.76 16.09
N GLY A 237 -0.11 -15.04 15.72
CA GLY A 237 1.11 -15.74 15.29
C GLY A 237 1.77 -15.17 14.04
N PHE A 238 0.98 -14.75 13.06
CA PHE A 238 1.52 -14.07 11.88
C PHE A 238 2.12 -12.69 12.23
N TYR A 239 1.38 -11.92 13.04
CA TYR A 239 1.80 -10.58 13.40
C TYR A 239 3.02 -10.58 14.33
N ASP A 240 3.12 -11.56 15.23
CA ASP A 240 4.26 -11.73 16.13
C ASP A 240 5.58 -12.00 15.38
N ALA A 241 5.49 -12.58 14.19
CA ALA A 241 6.63 -12.76 13.30
C ALA A 241 6.96 -11.53 12.44
N THR A 242 6.00 -10.60 12.28
CA THR A 242 6.12 -9.49 11.33
C THR A 242 6.35 -8.15 12.05
N GLY A 243 5.44 -7.73 12.90
CA GLY A 243 5.46 -6.43 13.58
C GLY A 243 5.05 -5.25 12.70
N ALA A 244 4.82 -4.10 13.33
CA ALA A 244 4.35 -2.88 12.65
C ALA A 244 5.37 -2.33 11.65
N LEU A 245 6.66 -2.40 11.96
CA LEU A 245 7.70 -1.88 11.05
C LEU A 245 7.71 -2.65 9.75
N ARG A 246 7.82 -3.98 9.78
CA ARG A 246 7.90 -4.81 8.58
C ARG A 246 6.62 -4.83 7.78
N ASP A 247 5.45 -4.81 8.47
CA ASP A 247 4.15 -4.84 7.80
C ASP A 247 3.85 -3.54 7.07
N MET A 248 4.23 -2.38 7.63
CA MET A 248 3.73 -1.09 7.18
C MET A 248 4.80 -0.19 6.56
N VAL A 249 6.02 -0.13 7.11
CA VAL A 249 6.98 0.91 6.75
C VAL A 249 7.59 0.70 5.37
N PRO A 250 8.28 -0.43 5.04
CA PRO A 250 8.90 -0.63 3.73
C PRO A 250 7.87 -0.83 2.60
N ASN A 251 6.60 -0.95 2.96
CA ASN A 251 5.49 -1.07 2.04
C ASN A 251 4.73 0.27 1.96
N HIS A 252 3.56 0.37 2.59
CA HIS A 252 2.61 1.47 2.45
C HIS A 252 3.20 2.86 2.75
N LEU A 253 3.95 3.01 3.89
CA LEU A 253 4.47 4.32 4.26
C LEU A 253 5.54 4.80 3.29
N PHE A 254 6.40 3.91 2.81
CA PHE A 254 7.43 4.26 1.84
C PHE A 254 6.84 4.52 0.45
N GLN A 255 5.73 3.89 0.07
CA GLN A 255 5.03 4.25 -1.15
C GLN A 255 4.47 5.68 -1.06
N LEU A 256 3.80 6.03 0.04
CA LEU A 256 3.33 7.40 0.27
C LEU A 256 4.49 8.40 0.29
N MET A 257 5.55 8.07 1.03
CA MET A 257 6.73 8.93 1.15
C MET A 257 7.41 9.15 -0.21
N SER A 258 7.59 8.10 -1.00
CA SER A 258 8.24 8.23 -2.31
C SER A 258 7.42 9.06 -3.29
N LEU A 259 6.09 8.91 -3.35
CA LEU A 259 5.22 9.74 -4.18
C LEU A 259 5.26 11.22 -3.77
N VAL A 260 5.33 11.48 -2.47
CA VAL A 260 5.44 12.86 -1.93
C VAL A 260 6.81 13.45 -2.20
N ALA A 261 7.87 12.66 -2.13
CA ALA A 261 9.24 13.15 -2.13
C ALA A 261 9.94 13.10 -3.50
N MET A 262 9.48 12.29 -4.46
CA MET A 262 10.14 12.08 -5.75
C MET A 262 10.29 13.35 -6.58
N GLU A 263 11.29 13.37 -7.47
CA GLU A 263 11.42 14.41 -8.48
C GLU A 263 10.32 14.27 -9.55
N PRO A 264 9.99 15.33 -10.29
CA PRO A 264 9.08 15.24 -11.45
C PRO A 264 9.64 14.26 -12.48
N PRO A 265 8.94 13.16 -12.79
CA PRO A 265 9.43 12.22 -13.79
C PRO A 265 9.44 12.87 -15.18
N ALA A 266 10.43 12.54 -16.00
CA ALA A 266 10.54 13.07 -17.37
C ALA A 266 9.33 12.69 -18.25
N ARG A 267 8.64 11.59 -17.94
CA ARG A 267 7.44 11.09 -18.60
C ARG A 267 6.53 10.42 -17.59
N PHE A 268 5.23 10.44 -17.86
CA PHE A 268 4.26 9.67 -17.07
C PHE A 268 4.18 8.24 -17.61
N ASP A 269 5.21 7.46 -17.34
CA ASP A 269 5.32 6.03 -17.66
C ASP A 269 5.89 5.25 -16.47
N ALA A 270 5.71 3.93 -16.50
CA ALA A 270 6.11 3.05 -15.40
C ALA A 270 7.61 3.09 -15.09
N HIS A 271 8.46 3.21 -16.11
CA HIS A 271 9.91 3.26 -15.90
C HIS A 271 10.31 4.55 -15.17
N SER A 272 9.88 5.70 -15.69
CA SER A 272 10.21 7.01 -15.14
C SER A 272 9.69 7.17 -13.71
N VAL A 273 8.38 6.89 -13.47
CA VAL A 273 7.79 7.05 -12.14
C VAL A 273 8.43 6.13 -11.11
N ARG A 274 8.65 4.84 -11.45
CA ARG A 274 9.27 3.88 -10.51
C ARG A 274 10.75 4.17 -10.26
N SER A 275 11.46 4.76 -11.23
CA SER A 275 12.85 5.17 -11.03
C SER A 275 12.95 6.31 -10.02
N GLU A 276 12.13 7.37 -10.18
CA GLU A 276 12.11 8.47 -9.22
C GLU A 276 11.73 8.02 -7.80
N LYS A 277 10.80 7.07 -7.68
CA LYS A 277 10.46 6.47 -6.39
C LYS A 277 11.65 5.70 -5.77
N ALA A 278 12.36 4.92 -6.57
CA ALA A 278 13.53 4.15 -6.10
C ALA A 278 14.69 5.08 -5.68
N GLU A 279 14.93 6.19 -6.40
CA GLU A 279 15.92 7.21 -6.04
C GLU A 279 15.67 7.80 -4.65
N ILE A 280 14.40 8.09 -4.31
CA ILE A 280 14.05 8.56 -2.97
C ILE A 280 14.39 7.52 -1.90
N LEU A 281 14.00 6.27 -2.10
CA LEU A 281 14.25 5.20 -1.12
C LEU A 281 15.74 4.93 -0.94
N THR A 282 16.51 5.01 -2.01
CA THR A 282 17.98 4.86 -1.98
C THR A 282 18.66 6.04 -1.24
N SER A 283 18.06 7.24 -1.34
CA SER A 283 18.58 8.46 -0.71
C SER A 283 18.24 8.59 0.79
N ILE A 284 17.49 7.67 1.39
CA ILE A 284 17.22 7.66 2.83
C ILE A 284 18.53 7.42 3.58
N GLN A 285 18.84 8.28 4.54
CA GLN A 285 20.02 8.11 5.43
C GLN A 285 19.94 6.78 6.18
N ARG A 286 21.07 6.10 6.27
CA ARG A 286 21.21 4.87 7.04
C ARG A 286 21.86 5.22 8.38
N PRO A 287 21.06 5.26 9.48
CA PRO A 287 21.59 5.65 10.78
C PRO A 287 22.51 4.58 11.35
N SER A 288 23.47 5.00 12.20
CA SER A 288 24.17 4.11 13.12
C SER A 288 23.18 3.49 14.12
N GLU A 289 23.59 2.45 14.84
CA GLU A 289 22.75 1.80 15.85
C GLU A 289 22.24 2.81 16.91
N GLU A 290 23.10 3.70 17.39
CA GLU A 290 22.75 4.73 18.37
C GLU A 290 21.74 5.74 17.79
N GLU A 291 21.96 6.19 16.56
CA GLU A 291 21.04 7.10 15.86
C GLU A 291 19.71 6.42 15.53
N ALA A 292 19.71 5.15 15.16
CA ALA A 292 18.50 4.38 14.92
C ALA A 292 17.61 4.31 16.18
N LEU A 293 18.20 4.04 17.33
CA LEU A 293 17.48 4.03 18.62
C LEU A 293 16.96 5.42 19.00
N LYS A 294 17.72 6.50 18.72
CA LYS A 294 17.31 7.88 18.99
C LYS A 294 16.22 8.40 18.04
N SER A 295 16.21 7.92 16.79
CA SER A 295 15.30 8.36 15.73
C SER A 295 14.12 7.42 15.55
N SER A 296 13.90 6.47 16.44
CA SER A 296 12.78 5.54 16.39
C SER A 296 12.10 5.35 17.74
N VAL A 297 10.83 4.98 17.67
CA VAL A 297 10.02 4.54 18.81
C VAL A 297 9.34 3.24 18.41
N ARG A 298 9.36 2.25 19.32
CA ARG A 298 8.61 1.01 19.21
C ARG A 298 7.80 0.76 20.47
N ALA A 299 6.55 0.33 20.32
CA ALA A 299 5.71 0.08 21.47
C ALA A 299 4.71 -1.05 21.22
N GLN A 300 4.12 -1.57 22.32
CA GLN A 300 3.08 -2.58 22.30
C GLN A 300 1.82 -2.04 23.00
N TYR A 301 0.62 -2.36 22.47
CA TYR A 301 -0.60 -1.97 23.13
C TYR A 301 -0.88 -2.87 24.36
N LEU A 302 -1.36 -2.21 25.43
CA LEU A 302 -1.97 -2.82 26.59
C LEU A 302 -3.50 -2.92 26.38
N SER A 303 -4.18 -3.63 27.27
CA SER A 303 -5.63 -3.72 27.25
C SER A 303 -6.30 -2.36 27.28
N GLY A 304 -7.46 -2.25 26.67
CA GLY A 304 -8.25 -1.03 26.61
C GLY A 304 -9.57 -1.22 25.89
N ARG A 305 -10.23 -0.11 25.56
CA ARG A 305 -11.52 -0.13 24.85
C ARG A 305 -11.45 0.75 23.61
N ILE A 306 -12.06 0.28 22.53
CA ILE A 306 -12.21 1.02 21.27
C ILE A 306 -13.69 0.97 20.88
N GLY A 307 -14.41 2.05 21.11
CA GLY A 307 -15.86 2.03 21.06
C GLY A 307 -16.41 1.08 22.14
N ASP A 308 -17.20 0.10 21.74
CA ASP A 308 -17.77 -0.91 22.64
C ASP A 308 -16.90 -2.17 22.78
N ASP A 309 -15.85 -2.32 21.97
CA ASP A 309 -14.99 -3.50 21.95
C ASP A 309 -13.90 -3.42 23.01
N GLU A 310 -13.77 -4.48 23.82
CA GLU A 310 -12.63 -4.69 24.72
C GLU A 310 -11.46 -5.31 23.95
N ILE A 311 -10.30 -4.67 24.03
CA ILE A 311 -9.07 -5.13 23.39
C ILE A 311 -8.14 -5.69 24.48
N PRO A 312 -7.72 -6.95 24.41
CA PRO A 312 -6.75 -7.50 25.37
C PRO A 312 -5.34 -6.94 25.14
N ASP A 313 -4.45 -7.11 26.12
CA ASP A 313 -3.02 -6.82 25.91
C ASP A 313 -2.50 -7.58 24.69
N TYR A 314 -1.60 -6.99 23.93
CA TYR A 314 -0.98 -7.65 22.78
C TYR A 314 -0.40 -9.03 23.13
N ARG A 315 0.36 -9.12 24.23
CA ARG A 315 0.97 -10.39 24.68
C ARG A 315 0.00 -11.43 25.21
N LYS A 316 -1.27 -11.07 25.39
CA LYS A 316 -2.36 -12.00 25.76
C LYS A 316 -3.20 -12.41 24.55
N THR A 317 -2.89 -11.89 23.36
CA THR A 317 -3.56 -12.29 22.12
C THR A 317 -3.15 -13.72 21.78
N GLU A 318 -4.10 -14.49 21.24
CA GLU A 318 -3.89 -15.88 20.80
C GLU A 318 -2.69 -15.98 19.84
N ASP A 319 -1.86 -17.00 20.00
CA ASP A 319 -0.64 -17.28 19.23
C ASP A 319 0.49 -16.22 19.35
N VAL A 320 0.36 -15.24 20.23
CA VAL A 320 1.46 -14.31 20.56
C VAL A 320 2.31 -14.89 21.69
N LYS A 321 3.63 -14.84 21.56
CA LYS A 321 4.55 -15.32 22.61
C LYS A 321 4.45 -14.41 23.85
N PRO A 322 4.35 -14.95 25.08
CA PRO A 322 4.24 -14.14 26.30
C PRO A 322 5.40 -13.15 26.50
N GLY A 323 6.61 -13.51 26.02
CA GLY A 323 7.80 -12.66 26.05
C GLY A 323 8.07 -11.90 24.75
N SER A 324 7.08 -11.75 23.88
CA SER A 324 7.25 -11.10 22.57
C SER A 324 7.81 -9.69 22.70
N THR A 325 8.77 -9.39 21.82
CA THR A 325 9.36 -8.06 21.64
C THR A 325 8.88 -7.40 20.33
N THR A 326 7.90 -8.00 19.66
CA THR A 326 7.35 -7.48 18.41
C THR A 326 6.51 -6.24 18.68
N GLU A 327 6.80 -5.19 17.96
CA GLU A 327 6.14 -3.91 18.09
C GLU A 327 4.78 -3.88 17.38
N THR A 328 3.79 -3.25 18.02
CA THR A 328 2.45 -2.97 17.44
C THR A 328 2.29 -1.49 17.07
N TYR A 329 3.27 -0.68 17.43
CA TYR A 329 3.39 0.73 17.08
C TYR A 329 4.82 1.07 16.75
N VAL A 330 4.99 1.89 15.72
CA VAL A 330 6.28 2.42 15.28
C VAL A 330 6.14 3.91 14.99
N ALA A 331 7.11 4.71 15.44
CA ALA A 331 7.36 6.04 14.91
C ALA A 331 8.84 6.16 14.50
N LEU A 332 9.09 6.75 13.34
CA LEU A 332 10.44 6.96 12.79
C LEU A 332 10.63 8.41 12.41
N LYS A 333 11.83 8.93 12.62
CA LYS A 333 12.36 10.14 11.99
C LYS A 333 13.36 9.72 10.93
N LEU A 334 13.08 10.01 9.67
CA LEU A 334 13.94 9.72 8.52
C LEU A 334 14.45 11.01 7.88
N MET A 335 15.64 10.95 7.31
CA MET A 335 16.24 12.03 6.55
C MET A 335 16.55 11.53 5.13
N ILE A 336 16.40 12.39 4.14
CA ILE A 336 16.65 12.09 2.73
C ILE A 336 17.80 12.97 2.25
N ASP A 337 18.88 12.33 1.77
CA ASP A 337 20.10 12.98 1.30
C ASP A 337 20.03 13.30 -0.19
N ASN A 338 19.26 14.30 -0.54
CA ASN A 338 19.24 14.88 -1.88
C ASN A 338 19.07 16.42 -1.82
N TRP A 339 19.24 17.08 -2.96
CA TRP A 339 19.13 18.53 -3.05
C TRP A 339 17.76 19.07 -2.62
N ARG A 340 16.69 18.34 -2.85
CA ARG A 340 15.32 18.74 -2.54
C ARG A 340 15.03 18.68 -1.04
N TRP A 341 15.54 17.68 -0.34
CA TRP A 341 15.09 17.34 1.01
C TRP A 341 16.16 17.42 2.10
N ALA A 342 17.44 17.69 1.75
CA ALA A 342 18.50 17.79 2.75
C ALA A 342 18.13 18.73 3.90
N GLY A 343 18.09 18.22 5.14
CA GLY A 343 17.71 18.94 6.35
C GLY A 343 16.20 18.98 6.64
N VAL A 344 15.34 18.37 5.81
CA VAL A 344 13.89 18.24 6.08
C VAL A 344 13.62 16.86 6.66
N PRO A 345 13.15 16.73 7.92
CA PRO A 345 12.78 15.44 8.48
C PRO A 345 11.43 14.96 7.97
N PHE A 346 11.36 13.65 7.76
CA PHE A 346 10.13 12.90 7.49
C PHE A 346 9.79 12.08 8.74
N TYR A 347 8.66 12.39 9.36
CA TYR A 347 8.16 11.66 10.51
C TYR A 347 7.08 10.68 10.06
N LEU A 348 7.32 9.41 10.26
CA LEU A 348 6.40 8.32 9.92
C LEU A 348 5.88 7.70 11.20
N ARG A 349 4.58 7.42 11.30
CA ARG A 349 4.03 6.60 12.38
C ARG A 349 2.94 5.66 11.90
N THR A 350 2.90 4.51 12.53
CA THR A 350 1.85 3.51 12.33
C THR A 350 1.62 2.71 13.60
N GLY A 351 0.41 2.22 13.81
CA GLY A 351 0.11 1.38 14.95
C GLY A 351 -1.27 0.75 14.89
N LYS A 352 -1.44 -0.31 15.68
CA LYS A 352 -2.71 -1.03 15.86
C LYS A 352 -3.36 -0.68 17.18
N ALA A 353 -4.64 -1.01 17.31
CA ALA A 353 -5.45 -0.73 18.49
C ALA A 353 -5.41 0.74 18.95
N LEU A 354 -5.34 1.67 18.00
CA LEU A 354 -5.37 3.13 18.25
C LEU A 354 -6.81 3.65 18.29
N GLY A 355 -7.00 4.84 18.86
CA GLY A 355 -8.32 5.47 18.99
C GLY A 355 -8.97 5.84 17.64
N HIS A 356 -8.16 6.00 16.59
CA HIS A 356 -8.61 6.43 15.28
C HIS A 356 -8.18 5.46 14.18
N LYS A 357 -8.98 5.37 13.10
CA LYS A 357 -8.55 4.79 11.82
C LYS A 357 -8.25 5.95 10.89
N ARG A 358 -6.99 6.09 10.50
CA ARG A 358 -6.56 7.24 9.71
C ARG A 358 -5.34 6.94 8.86
N THR A 359 -5.37 7.44 7.63
CA THR A 359 -4.21 7.52 6.78
C THR A 359 -4.12 8.92 6.21
N GLU A 360 -3.04 9.61 6.48
CA GLU A 360 -2.81 10.97 5.95
C GLU A 360 -1.33 11.27 5.72
N VAL A 361 -1.08 12.24 4.84
CA VAL A 361 0.20 12.92 4.68
C VAL A 361 -0.01 14.40 5.00
N ALA A 362 0.74 14.92 5.95
CA ALA A 362 0.72 16.34 6.31
C ALA A 362 2.07 16.99 6.00
N ILE A 363 2.05 17.99 5.13
CA ILE A 363 3.19 18.78 4.71
C ILE A 363 3.14 20.10 5.47
N LYS A 364 4.11 20.34 6.34
CA LYS A 364 4.21 21.57 7.13
C LYS A 364 5.17 22.53 6.47
N PHE A 365 4.71 23.73 6.18
CA PHE A 365 5.54 24.78 5.61
C PHE A 365 6.32 25.55 6.70
N LYS A 366 7.45 26.11 6.33
CA LYS A 366 8.23 26.99 7.20
C LYS A 366 7.41 28.21 7.64
N GLN A 367 7.65 28.65 8.86
CA GLN A 367 6.98 29.81 9.44
C GLN A 367 7.33 31.09 8.68
N ALA A 368 6.31 31.86 8.31
CA ALA A 368 6.52 33.21 7.81
C ALA A 368 7.13 34.12 8.89
N PRO A 369 8.02 35.07 8.53
CA PRO A 369 8.56 36.02 9.50
C PRO A 369 7.43 36.90 10.12
N LEU A 370 7.44 37.03 11.45
CA LEU A 370 6.45 37.85 12.15
C LEU A 370 6.72 39.36 12.05
N SER A 371 7.90 39.76 11.56
CA SER A 371 8.40 41.15 11.55
C SER A 371 7.44 42.17 10.93
N MET A 372 6.67 41.77 9.91
CA MET A 372 5.67 42.64 9.27
C MET A 372 4.53 43.06 10.22
N PHE A 373 4.24 42.26 11.25
CA PHE A 373 3.14 42.45 12.19
C PHE A 373 3.65 42.97 13.54
N SER A 374 4.93 43.35 13.67
CA SER A 374 5.47 43.97 14.88
C SER A 374 4.73 45.29 15.14
N GLY A 375 4.28 45.48 16.38
CA GLY A 375 3.46 46.66 16.75
C GLY A 375 1.94 46.49 16.54
N THR A 376 1.49 45.32 16.07
CA THR A 376 0.06 44.95 16.07
C THR A 376 -0.26 44.03 17.26
N ALA A 377 -1.54 43.64 17.39
CA ALA A 377 -1.97 42.65 18.37
C ALA A 377 -1.61 41.19 17.98
N VAL A 378 -0.92 40.99 16.87
CA VAL A 378 -0.51 39.66 16.39
C VAL A 378 0.80 39.27 17.08
N ASP A 379 0.72 38.34 18.01
CA ASP A 379 1.85 37.82 18.76
C ASP A 379 2.45 36.57 18.10
N ARG A 380 1.66 35.86 17.29
CA ARG A 380 2.10 34.67 16.54
C ARG A 380 1.24 34.42 15.31
N LEU A 381 1.83 33.78 14.28
CA LEU A 381 1.13 33.28 13.10
C LEU A 381 0.92 31.76 13.21
N SER A 382 -0.24 31.28 12.78
CA SER A 382 -0.47 29.85 12.59
C SER A 382 0.42 29.30 11.47
N GLN A 383 0.94 28.09 11.62
CA GLN A 383 1.74 27.47 10.58
C GLN A 383 0.85 26.96 9.46
N ASN A 384 1.33 27.08 8.24
CA ASN A 384 0.63 26.59 7.07
C ASN A 384 0.86 25.08 6.90
N PHE A 385 -0.24 24.34 6.64
CA PHE A 385 -0.23 22.92 6.34
C PHE A 385 -0.96 22.65 5.04
N LEU A 386 -0.43 21.72 4.27
CA LEU A 386 -1.16 21.00 3.23
C LEU A 386 -1.33 19.56 3.70
N THR A 387 -2.55 19.09 3.84
CA THR A 387 -2.86 17.74 4.28
C THR A 387 -3.57 16.96 3.18
N ILE A 388 -3.12 15.75 2.93
CA ILE A 388 -3.74 14.78 2.02
C ILE A 388 -4.31 13.67 2.87
N GLY A 389 -5.63 13.68 3.09
CA GLY A 389 -6.37 12.62 3.76
C GLY A 389 -6.68 11.49 2.81
N ILE A 390 -6.29 10.25 3.17
CA ILE A 390 -6.47 9.05 2.34
C ILE A 390 -7.56 8.14 2.93
N ALA A 391 -7.67 8.08 4.22
CA ALA A 391 -8.70 7.31 4.92
C ALA A 391 -8.99 7.92 6.31
N PRO A 392 -10.24 7.86 6.81
CA PRO A 392 -11.43 7.27 6.22
C PRO A 392 -12.06 8.12 5.10
N THR A 393 -11.75 9.42 5.04
CA THR A 393 -12.29 10.36 4.06
C THR A 393 -11.17 10.87 3.16
N GLU A 394 -11.40 10.87 1.87
CA GLU A 394 -10.48 11.36 0.86
C GLU A 394 -10.57 12.88 0.75
N THR A 395 -9.52 13.58 1.20
CA THR A 395 -9.50 15.05 1.28
C THR A 395 -8.17 15.65 0.87
N ILE A 396 -8.21 16.92 0.45
CA ILE A 396 -7.05 17.82 0.41
C ILE A 396 -7.43 19.05 1.22
N GLU A 397 -6.62 19.37 2.22
CA GLU A 397 -6.88 20.48 3.15
C GLU A 397 -5.69 21.43 3.16
N LEU A 398 -5.94 22.72 2.99
CA LEU A 398 -4.93 23.77 3.08
C LEU A 398 -5.28 24.69 4.25
N GLN A 399 -4.43 24.71 5.28
CA GLN A 399 -4.51 25.63 6.41
C GLN A 399 -3.61 26.85 6.13
N PHE A 400 -4.18 28.06 6.28
CA PHE A 400 -3.47 29.32 6.09
C PHE A 400 -4.03 30.40 7.02
N ASN A 401 -3.32 31.55 7.12
CA ASN A 401 -3.70 32.63 8.00
C ASN A 401 -4.64 33.61 7.30
N ALA A 402 -5.69 34.05 8.00
CA ALA A 402 -6.61 35.09 7.53
C ALA A 402 -6.82 36.15 8.60
N LYS A 403 -7.09 37.40 8.16
CA LYS A 403 -7.47 38.46 9.07
C LYS A 403 -8.87 38.21 9.60
N ILE A 404 -9.04 38.25 10.92
CA ILE A 404 -10.36 38.22 11.54
C ILE A 404 -11.08 39.55 11.22
N PRO A 405 -12.34 39.55 10.78
CA PRO A 405 -13.10 40.76 10.53
C PRO A 405 -13.16 41.68 11.76
N GLY A 406 -12.91 42.98 11.57
CA GLY A 406 -12.92 43.96 12.68
C GLY A 406 -11.94 45.13 12.41
N PRO A 407 -11.95 46.15 13.29
CA PRO A 407 -11.14 47.37 13.14
C PRO A 407 -9.65 47.16 13.46
N SER A 408 -9.30 46.12 14.22
CA SER A 408 -7.92 45.75 14.56
C SER A 408 -7.36 44.70 13.63
N VAL A 409 -6.03 44.64 13.53
CA VAL A 409 -5.35 43.55 12.81
C VAL A 409 -5.18 42.37 13.79
N THR A 410 -6.10 41.45 13.71
CA THR A 410 -6.02 40.12 14.37
C THR A 410 -6.02 39.04 13.30
N ILE A 411 -5.23 37.99 13.51
CA ILE A 411 -5.01 36.90 12.51
C ILE A 411 -5.31 35.57 13.18
N ASP A 412 -6.01 34.69 12.45
CA ASP A 412 -6.20 33.31 12.86
C ASP A 412 -6.05 32.35 11.68
N GLY A 413 -5.85 31.06 11.98
CA GLY A 413 -5.77 30.00 10.97
C GLY A 413 -7.16 29.65 10.43
N VAL A 414 -7.28 29.60 9.12
CA VAL A 414 -8.48 29.13 8.42
C VAL A 414 -8.14 27.95 7.53
N GLU A 415 -9.15 27.12 7.22
CA GLU A 415 -8.98 25.90 6.43
C GLU A 415 -9.80 25.96 5.15
N MET A 416 -9.15 25.64 4.02
CA MET A 416 -9.82 25.30 2.77
C MET A 416 -9.78 23.78 2.60
N LYS A 417 -10.95 23.17 2.39
CA LYS A 417 -11.12 21.74 2.33
C LYS A 417 -11.78 21.31 1.04
N PHE A 418 -11.11 20.46 0.30
CA PHE A 418 -11.65 19.71 -0.84
C PHE A 418 -11.93 18.28 -0.39
N ARG A 419 -13.12 17.76 -0.69
CA ARG A 419 -13.47 16.34 -0.49
C ARG A 419 -13.82 15.72 -1.83
N TYR A 420 -13.23 14.57 -2.12
CA TYR A 420 -13.47 13.88 -3.39
C TYR A 420 -14.94 13.56 -3.62
N GLY A 421 -15.65 13.05 -2.61
CA GLY A 421 -17.05 12.69 -2.70
C GLY A 421 -18.01 13.85 -2.98
N ASP A 422 -17.58 15.11 -2.77
CA ASP A 422 -18.40 16.28 -3.07
C ASP A 422 -18.37 16.65 -4.56
N TYR A 423 -17.31 16.25 -5.29
CA TYR A 423 -17.08 16.60 -6.68
C TYR A 423 -17.20 15.42 -7.64
N PHE A 424 -16.79 14.25 -7.18
CA PHE A 424 -16.73 13.05 -8.01
C PHE A 424 -17.67 11.99 -7.45
N ARG A 425 -18.60 11.54 -8.25
CA ARG A 425 -19.43 10.37 -7.96
C ARG A 425 -18.58 9.14 -8.32
N ALA A 426 -17.90 8.58 -7.35
CA ALA A 426 -17.18 7.32 -7.52
C ALA A 426 -17.90 6.23 -6.73
N ASP A 427 -18.08 5.07 -7.34
CA ASP A 427 -18.53 3.89 -6.63
C ASP A 427 -17.45 3.46 -5.62
N PRO A 428 -17.82 2.91 -4.46
CA PRO A 428 -16.84 2.39 -3.52
C PRO A 428 -15.92 1.36 -4.18
N SER A 429 -14.62 1.64 -4.17
CA SER A 429 -13.56 0.77 -4.71
C SER A 429 -12.67 0.26 -3.58
N THR A 430 -12.19 -0.95 -3.73
CA THR A 430 -11.19 -1.52 -2.83
C THR A 430 -9.77 -1.06 -3.19
N GLY A 431 -9.58 -0.51 -4.40
CA GLY A 431 -8.29 -0.23 -5.02
C GLY A 431 -7.72 -1.43 -5.80
N TYR A 432 -8.23 -2.62 -5.57
CA TYR A 432 -7.82 -3.82 -6.33
C TYR A 432 -8.33 -3.81 -7.75
N GLU A 433 -9.48 -3.20 -8.02
CA GLU A 433 -10.04 -3.01 -9.36
C GLU A 433 -9.04 -2.35 -10.29
N THR A 434 -8.48 -1.21 -9.89
CA THR A 434 -7.47 -0.48 -10.65
C THR A 434 -6.22 -1.33 -10.86
N LEU A 435 -5.70 -1.97 -9.81
CA LEU A 435 -4.48 -2.78 -9.90
C LEU A 435 -4.68 -4.01 -10.81
N ILE A 436 -5.80 -4.71 -10.72
CA ILE A 436 -6.09 -5.86 -11.59
C ILE A 436 -6.27 -5.41 -13.04
N TYR A 437 -6.98 -4.30 -13.26
CA TYR A 437 -7.14 -3.71 -14.59
C TYR A 437 -5.77 -3.33 -15.19
N ASP A 438 -4.91 -2.65 -14.42
CA ASP A 438 -3.56 -2.27 -14.84
C ASP A 438 -2.70 -3.51 -15.18
N CYS A 439 -2.82 -4.58 -14.40
CA CYS A 439 -2.19 -5.85 -14.74
C CYS A 439 -2.66 -6.38 -16.11
N MET A 440 -3.95 -6.26 -16.43
CA MET A 440 -4.50 -6.74 -17.70
C MET A 440 -4.09 -5.88 -18.89
N ILE A 441 -3.97 -4.55 -18.72
CA ILE A 441 -3.53 -3.65 -19.80
C ILE A 441 -2.01 -3.49 -19.91
N GLY A 442 -1.24 -4.03 -18.94
CA GLY A 442 0.23 -3.95 -18.93
C GLY A 442 0.79 -2.64 -18.40
N ASP A 443 0.04 -1.91 -17.57
CA ASP A 443 0.53 -0.72 -16.90
C ASP A 443 1.17 -1.06 -15.56
N ASN A 444 2.46 -0.76 -15.40
CA ASN A 444 3.22 -1.05 -14.19
C ASN A 444 3.45 0.18 -13.30
N ILE A 445 2.82 1.33 -13.57
CA ILE A 445 3.06 2.58 -12.81
C ILE A 445 2.79 2.38 -11.32
N LEU A 446 1.70 1.69 -10.96
CA LEU A 446 1.26 1.49 -9.59
C LEU A 446 1.91 0.26 -8.89
N PHE A 447 2.89 -0.38 -9.51
CA PHE A 447 3.52 -1.58 -8.94
C PHE A 447 4.93 -1.32 -8.47
N GLN A 448 5.35 -2.09 -7.46
CA GLN A 448 6.70 -1.97 -6.92
C GLN A 448 7.71 -2.70 -7.81
N ARG A 449 8.89 -2.09 -7.98
CA ARG A 449 10.03 -2.67 -8.69
C ARG A 449 11.03 -3.26 -7.69
N ALA A 450 11.77 -4.28 -8.10
CA ALA A 450 12.71 -5.00 -7.23
C ALA A 450 13.69 -4.07 -6.51
N ASP A 451 14.28 -3.12 -7.22
CA ASP A 451 15.25 -2.15 -6.66
C ASP A 451 14.62 -1.23 -5.60
N GLY A 452 13.39 -0.77 -5.81
CA GLY A 452 12.67 0.04 -4.83
C GLY A 452 12.35 -0.75 -3.55
N ILE A 453 11.98 -2.03 -3.67
CA ILE A 453 11.75 -2.92 -2.51
C ILE A 453 13.05 -3.11 -1.74
N GLU A 454 14.14 -3.41 -2.42
CA GLU A 454 15.45 -3.62 -1.78
C GLU A 454 15.94 -2.34 -1.10
N ALA A 455 15.83 -1.18 -1.77
CA ALA A 455 16.16 0.11 -1.17
C ALA A 455 15.30 0.41 0.08
N GLY A 456 14.01 0.09 0.04
CA GLY A 456 13.12 0.20 1.20
C GLY A 456 13.56 -0.68 2.37
N TRP A 457 13.94 -1.93 2.12
CA TRP A 457 14.50 -2.80 3.16
C TRP A 457 15.87 -2.32 3.67
N GLU A 458 16.73 -1.83 2.78
CA GLU A 458 18.01 -1.23 3.19
C GLU A 458 17.83 -0.04 4.14
N ALA A 459 16.80 0.77 3.92
CA ALA A 459 16.51 1.93 4.76
C ALA A 459 16.01 1.54 6.16
N VAL A 460 15.27 0.44 6.31
CA VAL A 460 14.74 -0.01 7.62
C VAL A 460 15.64 -1.01 8.33
N GLN A 461 16.58 -1.65 7.65
CA GLN A 461 17.46 -2.67 8.23
C GLN A 461 18.24 -2.17 9.47
N PRO A 462 18.81 -0.95 9.49
CA PRO A 462 19.49 -0.43 10.68
C PRO A 462 18.59 -0.38 11.92
N PHE A 463 17.32 -0.07 11.78
CA PHE A 463 16.36 -0.06 12.90
C PHE A 463 16.07 -1.47 13.40
N LEU A 464 15.89 -2.43 12.48
CA LEU A 464 15.68 -3.84 12.83
C LEU A 464 16.87 -4.41 13.59
N ASP A 465 18.11 -4.11 13.16
CA ASP A 465 19.33 -4.58 13.77
C ASP A 465 19.52 -3.94 15.15
N ALA A 466 19.33 -2.63 15.27
CA ALA A 466 19.39 -1.91 16.54
C ALA A 466 18.37 -2.44 17.56
N TRP A 467 17.13 -2.68 17.14
CA TRP A 467 16.10 -3.23 18.02
C TRP A 467 16.37 -4.69 18.41
N LYS A 468 16.91 -5.48 17.51
CA LYS A 468 17.34 -6.85 17.80
C LYS A 468 18.43 -6.88 18.87
N ASN A 469 19.44 -6.00 18.76
CA ASN A 469 20.53 -5.88 19.73
C ASN A 469 20.05 -5.36 21.09
N ALA A 470 19.11 -4.40 21.09
CA ALA A 470 18.50 -3.87 22.32
C ALA A 470 17.57 -4.86 23.04
N GLY A 471 17.11 -5.92 22.35
CA GLY A 471 16.20 -6.91 22.91
C GLY A 471 14.88 -6.29 23.39
N SER A 472 14.52 -6.49 24.67
CA SER A 472 13.33 -5.88 25.29
C SER A 472 13.52 -4.42 25.71
N ASN A 473 14.75 -3.92 25.73
CA ASN A 473 15.04 -2.54 26.14
C ASN A 473 14.47 -1.56 25.11
N GLY A 474 13.82 -0.51 25.58
CA GLY A 474 13.23 0.52 24.72
C GLY A 474 11.90 0.10 24.03
N ILE A 475 11.28 -0.99 24.49
CA ILE A 475 9.88 -1.28 24.12
C ILE A 475 8.98 -0.53 25.09
N GLU A 476 8.29 0.46 24.57
CA GLU A 476 7.31 1.24 25.30
C GLU A 476 5.92 0.61 25.24
N THR A 477 4.98 1.15 25.99
CA THR A 477 3.60 0.67 25.98
C THR A 477 2.62 1.83 25.74
N TYR A 478 1.45 1.51 25.21
CA TYR A 478 0.33 2.44 25.07
C TYR A 478 -0.99 1.72 25.31
N GLN A 479 -1.98 2.46 25.81
CA GLN A 479 -3.31 1.94 26.06
C GLN A 479 -4.05 1.73 24.74
N ALA A 480 -4.70 0.59 24.52
CA ALA A 480 -5.60 0.43 23.39
C ALA A 480 -6.69 1.50 23.41
N GLY A 481 -6.96 2.11 22.26
CA GLY A 481 -7.88 3.26 22.13
C GLY A 481 -7.25 4.63 22.34
N SER A 482 -5.94 4.71 22.69
CA SER A 482 -5.20 5.98 22.78
C SER A 482 -4.63 6.43 21.42
N ASP A 483 -3.96 7.58 21.41
CA ASP A 483 -3.23 8.11 20.23
C ASP A 483 -1.83 7.51 20.07
N GLY A 484 -1.47 6.49 20.87
CA GLY A 484 -0.17 5.85 20.88
C GLY A 484 0.69 6.22 22.11
N PRO A 485 1.97 5.82 22.12
CA PRO A 485 2.86 6.04 23.26
C PRO A 485 3.34 7.50 23.34
N ALA A 486 3.44 8.05 24.56
CA ALA A 486 3.89 9.44 24.80
C ALA A 486 5.32 9.71 24.27
N CYS A 487 6.18 8.68 24.20
CA CYS A 487 7.53 8.81 23.64
C CYS A 487 7.52 9.12 22.12
N ALA A 488 6.42 8.85 21.40
CA ALA A 488 6.28 9.27 20.03
C ALA A 488 6.16 10.80 19.89
N ASP A 489 5.54 11.48 20.85
CA ASP A 489 5.52 12.95 20.91
C ASP A 489 6.91 13.51 21.21
N GLU A 490 7.65 12.83 22.09
CA GLU A 490 9.01 13.23 22.44
C GLU A 490 9.96 13.17 21.23
N LEU A 491 9.75 12.24 20.31
CA LEU A 491 10.56 12.13 19.09
C LEU A 491 10.52 13.45 18.28
N LEU A 492 9.36 14.09 18.17
CA LEU A 492 9.20 15.37 17.46
C LEU A 492 9.58 16.57 18.35
N ARG A 493 9.31 16.48 19.65
CA ARG A 493 9.57 17.57 20.62
C ARG A 493 11.05 17.91 20.71
N ARG A 494 11.94 16.91 20.58
CA ARG A 494 13.40 17.11 20.52
C ARG A 494 13.83 18.06 19.41
N ASP A 495 13.04 18.10 18.33
CA ASP A 495 13.26 19.00 17.18
C ASP A 495 12.41 20.29 17.27
N GLY A 496 11.75 20.55 18.40
CA GLY A 496 10.83 21.68 18.58
C GLY A 496 9.52 21.54 17.76
N ARG A 497 9.12 20.31 17.44
CA ARG A 497 7.98 19.97 16.59
C ARG A 497 6.93 19.16 17.34
N SER A 498 5.76 19.00 16.75
CA SER A 498 4.69 18.16 17.28
C SER A 498 3.95 17.46 16.14
N TRP A 499 3.32 16.33 16.46
CA TRP A 499 2.37 15.72 15.53
C TRP A 499 1.20 16.68 15.26
N ARG A 500 0.71 16.64 14.03
CA ARG A 500 -0.53 17.35 13.68
C ARG A 500 -1.65 16.83 14.57
N LYS A 501 -2.28 17.74 15.28
CA LYS A 501 -3.51 17.44 16.01
C LYS A 501 -4.68 17.49 15.03
N PHE A 502 -5.63 16.61 15.22
CA PHE A 502 -6.83 16.52 14.39
C PHE A 502 -7.94 17.32 15.04
N SER A 503 -8.58 18.12 14.24
CA SER A 503 -9.80 18.85 14.60
C SER A 503 -11.01 17.96 14.45
#